data_c6250ad191e7f98d5f98cc13dcc008b5
#
_entry.id   c6250ad191e7f98d5f98cc13dcc008b5
#
_cell.length_a   1.000
_cell.length_b   1.000
_cell.length_c   1.000
_cell.angle_alpha   90.00
_cell.angle_beta   90.00
_cell.angle_gamma   90.00
#
_symmetry.space_group_name_H-M   'P 1'
#
loop_
_entity.id
_entity.type
_entity.pdbx_description
1 polymer ?
#
loop_
_entity_poly.entity_id
_entity_poly.type
_entity_poly.pdbx_seq_one_letter_code
_entity_poly.pdbx_strand_id
1 'polypeptide(L)'
;HLWHIRYKIVGTEDEYIEVATTRPETMLGDTAVAVHPDDERYTHLVGKKCILPIMNKEIPIIADEFVEKEFGTGCVKITPAHDMNDYQAGLRHNLEIIEVFDENFKMGNLVPEYKGMDLLEARKKIVEKLEEIGALVRTEDYTHNVAKCERCKNTIEPKISEQWFVNMKEMAKRAADSVRNGETRFVPQRY
;
A
#
# COMPACT_ATOMS: atom_id res chain seq x y z
N HIS A 1 6.36 14.92 5.69
CA HIS A 1 7.07 15.07 4.43
C HIS A 1 6.51 14.12 3.38
N LEU A 2 6.66 14.50 2.12
CA LEU A 2 6.42 13.69 0.94
C LEU A 2 7.77 13.51 0.25
N TRP A 3 8.23 12.27 0.12
CA TRP A 3 9.50 11.94 -0.52
C TRP A 3 9.25 11.51 -1.95
N HIS A 4 9.96 12.13 -2.88
CA HIS A 4 9.94 11.82 -4.30
C HIS A 4 11.12 10.92 -4.65
N ILE A 5 10.81 9.73 -5.13
CA ILE A 5 11.80 8.67 -5.35
C ILE A 5 11.70 8.21 -6.79
N ARG A 6 12.83 8.12 -7.48
CA ARG A 6 12.90 7.63 -8.87
C ARG A 6 13.23 6.15 -8.92
N TYR A 7 12.47 5.42 -9.72
CA TYR A 7 12.67 4.01 -10.02
C TYR A 7 13.12 3.89 -11.46
N LYS A 8 14.31 3.33 -11.69
CA LYS A 8 14.90 3.22 -13.04
C LYS A 8 14.10 2.23 -13.89
N ILE A 9 13.81 2.60 -15.14
CA ILE A 9 13.14 1.71 -16.09
C ILE A 9 14.13 0.66 -16.59
N VAL A 10 13.72 -0.61 -16.55
CA VAL A 10 14.55 -1.73 -17.01
C VAL A 10 14.78 -1.64 -18.50
N GLY A 11 16.04 -1.81 -18.92
CA GLY A 11 16.45 -1.79 -20.34
C GLY A 11 16.67 -0.38 -20.91
N THR A 12 16.64 0.65 -20.07
CA THR A 12 16.97 2.03 -20.49
C THR A 12 18.18 2.56 -19.71
N GLU A 13 18.88 3.55 -20.25
CA GLU A 13 20.03 4.15 -19.56
C GLU A 13 19.59 5.22 -18.55
N ASP A 14 18.68 6.11 -18.95
CA ASP A 14 18.34 7.32 -18.21
C ASP A 14 16.82 7.55 -18.01
N GLU A 15 15.99 6.55 -18.25
CA GLU A 15 14.55 6.67 -18.05
C GLU A 15 14.15 6.21 -16.63
N TYR A 16 13.32 7.00 -15.97
CA TYR A 16 12.85 6.76 -14.59
C TYR A 16 11.36 7.04 -14.48
N ILE A 17 10.70 6.32 -13.58
CA ILE A 17 9.38 6.68 -13.08
C ILE A 17 9.53 7.24 -11.67
N GLU A 18 8.89 8.38 -11.38
CA GLU A 18 8.96 9.04 -10.07
C GLU A 18 7.71 8.75 -9.27
N VAL A 19 7.86 8.24 -8.06
CA VAL A 19 6.78 8.03 -7.10
C VAL A 19 6.92 8.99 -5.93
N ALA A 20 5.79 9.44 -5.37
CA ALA A 20 5.75 10.27 -4.18
C ALA A 20 5.13 9.48 -3.02
N THR A 21 5.79 9.44 -1.86
CA THR A 21 5.33 8.67 -0.71
C THR A 21 5.56 9.39 0.61
N THR A 22 4.64 9.20 1.55
CA THR A 22 4.80 9.62 2.96
C THR A 22 5.40 8.50 3.82
N ARG A 23 5.59 7.30 3.24
CA ARG A 23 6.02 6.09 3.96
C ARG A 23 7.15 5.36 3.23
N PRO A 24 8.36 5.97 3.14
CA PRO A 24 9.48 5.35 2.43
C PRO A 24 9.93 4.02 3.06
N GLU A 25 9.66 3.76 4.35
CA GLU A 25 9.97 2.50 5.01
C GLU A 25 9.22 1.30 4.43
N THR A 26 8.02 1.50 3.88
CA THR A 26 7.25 0.41 3.28
C THR A 26 7.70 0.05 1.87
N MET A 27 8.43 0.95 1.19
CA MET A 27 8.85 0.75 -0.20
C MET A 27 9.68 -0.52 -0.43
N LEU A 28 10.35 -1.01 0.61
CA LEU A 28 11.15 -2.24 0.52
C LEU A 28 10.30 -3.46 0.13
N GLY A 29 8.99 -3.40 0.39
CA GLY A 29 8.01 -4.43 0.02
C GLY A 29 7.17 -4.08 -1.21
N ASP A 30 7.59 -3.09 -2.02
CA ASP A 30 6.86 -2.75 -3.23
C ASP A 30 6.89 -3.90 -4.24
N THR A 31 5.74 -4.16 -4.84
CA THR A 31 5.56 -5.23 -5.83
C THR A 31 5.11 -4.74 -7.19
N ALA A 32 4.75 -3.45 -7.30
CA ALA A 32 4.48 -2.76 -8.55
C ALA A 32 4.58 -1.24 -8.38
N VAL A 33 4.61 -0.53 -9.51
CA VAL A 33 4.25 0.88 -9.60
C VAL A 33 2.99 0.98 -10.44
N ALA A 34 1.96 1.67 -9.94
CA ALA A 34 0.70 1.88 -10.65
C ALA A 34 0.61 3.29 -11.23
N VAL A 35 0.00 3.39 -12.41
CA VAL A 35 -0.35 4.63 -13.10
C VAL A 35 -1.81 4.56 -13.53
N HIS A 36 -2.45 5.71 -13.75
CA HIS A 36 -3.80 5.71 -14.30
C HIS A 36 -3.78 5.29 -15.78
N PRO A 37 -4.70 4.43 -16.26
CA PRO A 37 -4.71 3.96 -17.66
C PRO A 37 -4.80 5.09 -18.70
N ASP A 38 -5.49 6.19 -18.37
CA ASP A 38 -5.66 7.36 -19.24
C ASP A 38 -4.64 8.46 -19.00
N ASP A 39 -3.55 8.19 -18.28
CA ASP A 39 -2.48 9.16 -18.08
C ASP A 39 -1.44 9.05 -19.22
N GLU A 40 -1.57 9.96 -20.20
CA GLU A 40 -0.70 9.97 -21.39
C GLU A 40 0.79 10.09 -21.06
N ARG A 41 1.14 10.62 -19.88
CA ARG A 41 2.53 10.73 -19.42
C ARG A 41 3.19 9.36 -19.26
N TYR A 42 2.42 8.32 -18.92
CA TYR A 42 2.93 7.03 -18.49
C TYR A 42 2.42 5.84 -19.28
N THR A 43 1.49 6.01 -20.22
CA THR A 43 0.92 4.91 -21.02
C THR A 43 1.99 4.08 -21.72
N HIS A 44 3.09 4.71 -22.17
CA HIS A 44 4.21 4.04 -22.82
C HIS A 44 5.08 3.17 -21.87
N LEU A 45 4.89 3.31 -20.56
CA LEU A 45 5.59 2.53 -19.51
C LEU A 45 4.77 1.33 -19.03
N VAL A 46 3.45 1.31 -19.25
CA VAL A 46 2.58 0.22 -18.81
C VAL A 46 3.03 -1.11 -19.42
N GLY A 47 3.20 -2.12 -18.57
CA GLY A 47 3.71 -3.44 -18.96
C GLY A 47 5.24 -3.55 -18.97
N LYS A 48 5.97 -2.44 -18.87
CA LYS A 48 7.41 -2.45 -18.61
C LYS A 48 7.69 -2.76 -17.14
N LYS A 49 8.97 -2.88 -16.80
CA LYS A 49 9.42 -3.03 -15.42
C LYS A 49 10.30 -1.87 -15.00
N CYS A 50 10.32 -1.59 -13.71
CA CYS A 50 11.27 -0.69 -13.09
C CYS A 50 12.04 -1.40 -11.97
N ILE A 51 13.17 -0.83 -11.58
CA ILE A 51 14.02 -1.35 -10.50
C ILE A 51 13.64 -0.67 -9.20
N LEU A 52 13.20 -1.45 -8.22
CA LEU A 52 12.95 -1.01 -6.86
C LEU A 52 14.30 -0.61 -6.23
N PRO A 53 14.48 0.67 -5.84
CA PRO A 53 15.72 1.12 -5.20
C PRO A 53 16.03 0.34 -3.93
N ILE A 54 17.29 0.29 -3.52
CA ILE A 54 17.81 -0.49 -2.38
C ILE A 54 17.69 -2.00 -2.58
N MET A 55 16.50 -2.49 -2.97
CA MET A 55 16.23 -3.92 -3.16
C MET A 55 16.81 -4.48 -4.46
N ASN A 56 17.07 -3.63 -5.45
CA ASN A 56 17.51 -4.02 -6.79
C ASN A 56 16.62 -5.10 -7.45
N LYS A 57 15.34 -5.12 -7.08
CA LYS A 57 14.32 -6.05 -7.60
C LYS A 57 13.58 -5.40 -8.76
N GLU A 58 13.37 -6.15 -9.85
CA GLU A 58 12.48 -5.72 -10.91
C GLU A 58 11.02 -5.88 -10.49
N ILE A 59 10.23 -4.82 -10.63
CA ILE A 59 8.79 -4.80 -10.36
C ILE A 59 8.04 -4.24 -11.58
N PRO A 60 6.82 -4.72 -11.88
CA PRO A 60 6.05 -4.28 -13.05
C PRO A 60 5.49 -2.87 -12.86
N ILE A 61 5.29 -2.18 -13.98
CA ILE A 61 4.48 -0.97 -14.06
C ILE A 61 3.10 -1.37 -14.57
N ILE A 62 2.07 -1.13 -13.77
CA ILE A 62 0.69 -1.54 -14.03
C ILE A 62 -0.21 -0.33 -14.25
N ALA A 63 -1.33 -0.53 -14.95
CA ALA A 63 -2.38 0.48 -15.06
C ALA A 63 -3.55 0.12 -14.16
N ASP A 64 -4.00 1.05 -13.31
CA ASP A 64 -5.15 0.85 -12.44
C ASP A 64 -5.92 2.17 -12.25
N GLU A 65 -7.26 2.11 -12.34
CA GLU A 65 -8.16 3.28 -12.28
C GLU A 65 -8.20 3.95 -10.91
N PHE A 66 -7.74 3.29 -9.82
CA PHE A 66 -7.72 3.89 -8.50
C PHE A 66 -6.64 4.98 -8.35
N VAL A 67 -5.69 5.06 -9.29
CA VAL A 67 -4.62 6.07 -9.26
C VAL A 67 -5.16 7.44 -9.64
N GLU A 68 -4.92 8.42 -8.79
CA GLU A 68 -5.31 9.82 -9.06
C GLU A 68 -4.20 10.53 -9.86
N LYS A 69 -4.47 10.90 -11.11
CA LYS A 69 -3.50 11.53 -12.03
C LYS A 69 -2.91 12.84 -11.52
N GLU A 70 -3.71 13.60 -10.77
CA GLU A 70 -3.35 14.93 -10.28
C GLU A 70 -2.70 14.90 -8.88
N PHE A 71 -2.64 13.73 -8.24
CA PHE A 71 -2.02 13.61 -6.92
C PHE A 71 -0.54 13.24 -7.03
N GLY A 72 0.32 14.02 -6.39
CA GLY A 72 1.78 13.82 -6.39
C GLY A 72 2.35 13.80 -7.81
N THR A 73 2.91 12.67 -8.20
CA THR A 73 3.46 12.47 -9.56
C THR A 73 2.44 11.83 -10.53
N GLY A 74 1.30 11.38 -10.05
CA GLY A 74 0.37 10.52 -10.79
C GLY A 74 0.81 9.06 -10.85
N CYS A 75 1.89 8.71 -10.13
CA CYS A 75 2.38 7.34 -9.99
C CYS A 75 2.33 6.92 -8.53
N VAL A 76 1.84 5.73 -8.26
CA VAL A 76 1.71 5.18 -6.91
C VAL A 76 2.53 3.90 -6.80
N LYS A 77 3.40 3.84 -5.78
CA LYS A 77 4.04 2.57 -5.41
C LYS A 77 3.00 1.64 -4.79
N ILE A 78 3.08 0.35 -5.06
CA ILE A 78 2.11 -0.64 -4.57
C ILE A 78 2.79 -1.57 -3.57
N THR A 79 2.35 -1.47 -2.31
CA THR A 79 2.81 -2.31 -1.19
C THR A 79 1.62 -3.06 -0.57
N PRO A 80 1.16 -4.18 -1.14
CA PRO A 80 -0.10 -4.82 -0.75
C PRO A 80 -0.20 -5.22 0.72
N ALA A 81 0.92 -5.50 1.38
CA ALA A 81 0.93 -5.88 2.79
C ALA A 81 0.63 -4.72 3.76
N HIS A 82 0.77 -3.45 3.33
CA HIS A 82 0.82 -2.29 4.22
C HIS A 82 -0.14 -1.16 3.87
N ASP A 83 -0.99 -1.34 2.86
CA ASP A 83 -2.05 -0.41 2.48
C ASP A 83 -3.26 -1.17 1.93
N MET A 84 -4.47 -0.74 2.30
CA MET A 84 -5.70 -1.42 1.89
C MET A 84 -5.99 -1.26 0.39
N ASN A 85 -5.73 -0.08 -0.18
CA ASN A 85 -5.94 0.17 -1.61
C ASN A 85 -4.92 -0.61 -2.42
N ASP A 86 -3.65 -0.63 -1.96
CA ASP A 86 -2.58 -1.41 -2.56
C ASP A 86 -2.88 -2.91 -2.51
N TYR A 87 -3.49 -3.39 -1.40
CA TYR A 87 -3.93 -4.78 -1.30
C TYR A 87 -4.98 -5.13 -2.34
N GLN A 88 -5.98 -4.27 -2.54
CA GLN A 88 -7.01 -4.47 -3.57
C GLN A 88 -6.41 -4.44 -4.98
N ALA A 89 -5.49 -3.52 -5.25
CA ALA A 89 -4.72 -3.51 -6.50
C ALA A 89 -3.90 -4.79 -6.67
N GLY A 90 -3.25 -5.24 -5.59
CA GLY A 90 -2.50 -6.49 -5.55
C GLY A 90 -3.33 -7.69 -5.96
N LEU A 91 -4.58 -7.80 -5.45
CA LEU A 91 -5.50 -8.86 -5.83
C LEU A 91 -5.91 -8.78 -7.31
N ARG A 92 -6.22 -7.57 -7.83
CA ARG A 92 -6.62 -7.39 -9.23
C ARG A 92 -5.51 -7.76 -10.22
N HIS A 93 -4.27 -7.44 -9.84
CA HIS A 93 -3.09 -7.64 -10.70
C HIS A 93 -2.27 -8.88 -10.34
N ASN A 94 -2.76 -9.71 -9.40
CA ASN A 94 -2.06 -10.91 -8.92
C ASN A 94 -0.61 -10.63 -8.48
N LEU A 95 -0.43 -9.56 -7.71
CA LEU A 95 0.88 -9.16 -7.20
C LEU A 95 1.26 -9.96 -5.96
N GLU A 96 2.57 -10.10 -5.74
CA GLU A 96 3.12 -10.70 -4.52
C GLU A 96 2.80 -9.81 -3.30
N ILE A 97 2.54 -10.44 -2.15
CA ILE A 97 2.34 -9.75 -0.87
C ILE A 97 3.61 -9.93 -0.05
N ILE A 98 4.34 -8.84 0.18
CA ILE A 98 5.62 -8.84 0.89
C ILE A 98 5.47 -8.05 2.18
N GLU A 99 5.55 -8.74 3.32
CA GLU A 99 5.56 -8.10 4.63
C GLU A 99 6.93 -7.49 4.93
N VAL A 100 6.95 -6.17 5.21
CA VAL A 100 8.16 -5.43 5.58
C VAL A 100 8.38 -5.47 7.09
N PHE A 101 7.29 -5.53 7.87
CA PHE A 101 7.29 -5.46 9.32
C PHE A 101 7.07 -6.84 9.96
N ASP A 102 7.67 -7.04 11.11
CA ASP A 102 7.44 -8.22 11.94
C ASP A 102 6.14 -8.14 12.77
N GLU A 103 5.90 -9.10 13.64
CA GLU A 103 4.72 -9.15 14.49
C GLU A 103 4.65 -8.02 15.52
N ASN A 104 5.78 -7.42 15.85
CA ASN A 104 5.92 -6.31 16.78
C ASN A 104 5.94 -4.94 16.09
N PHE A 105 5.61 -4.88 14.79
CA PHE A 105 5.68 -3.67 13.96
C PHE A 105 7.07 -3.03 13.92
N LYS A 106 8.11 -3.86 13.99
CA LYS A 106 9.49 -3.48 13.69
C LYS A 106 9.87 -3.97 12.31
N MET A 107 10.94 -3.43 11.75
CA MET A 107 11.47 -3.89 10.48
C MET A 107 11.79 -5.40 10.55
N GLY A 108 11.23 -6.15 9.62
CA GLY A 108 11.39 -7.59 9.53
C GLY A 108 12.73 -8.04 8.90
N ASN A 109 12.74 -9.27 8.38
CA ASN A 109 13.96 -9.87 7.83
C ASN A 109 14.25 -9.51 6.37
N LEU A 110 13.41 -8.69 5.73
CA LEU A 110 13.49 -8.40 4.30
C LEU A 110 14.84 -7.77 3.93
N VAL A 111 15.31 -6.84 4.75
CA VAL A 111 16.64 -6.23 4.62
C VAL A 111 17.35 -6.35 5.97
N PRO A 112 18.38 -7.19 6.08
CA PRO A 112 19.07 -7.46 7.36
C PRO A 112 19.60 -6.22 8.07
N GLU A 113 20.01 -5.21 7.30
CA GLU A 113 20.54 -3.94 7.81
C GLU A 113 19.53 -3.17 8.68
N TYR A 114 18.22 -3.29 8.35
CA TYR A 114 17.16 -2.58 9.07
C TYR A 114 16.42 -3.45 10.08
N LYS A 115 16.75 -4.74 10.16
CA LYS A 115 16.06 -5.70 11.03
C LYS A 115 15.96 -5.23 12.47
N GLY A 116 14.74 -5.27 13.02
CA GLY A 116 14.43 -4.94 14.40
C GLY A 116 14.38 -3.44 14.73
N MET A 117 14.63 -2.57 13.75
CA MET A 117 14.52 -1.13 13.94
C MET A 117 13.07 -0.69 14.07
N ASP A 118 12.86 0.39 14.81
CA ASP A 118 11.57 1.09 14.81
C ASP A 118 11.31 1.75 13.45
N LEU A 119 10.02 1.83 13.04
CA LEU A 119 9.62 2.33 11.72
C LEU A 119 10.18 3.72 11.42
N LEU A 120 10.15 4.64 12.40
CA LEU A 120 10.65 6.00 12.22
C LEU A 120 12.17 6.08 12.11
N GLU A 121 12.89 5.20 12.82
CA GLU A 121 14.34 5.06 12.69
C GLU A 121 14.70 4.49 11.31
N ALA A 122 14.05 3.41 10.91
CA ALA A 122 14.24 2.81 9.60
C ALA A 122 13.95 3.80 8.47
N ARG A 123 12.86 4.57 8.58
CA ARG A 123 12.51 5.63 7.62
C ARG A 123 13.66 6.59 7.38
N LYS A 124 14.29 7.08 8.45
CA LYS A 124 15.45 8.01 8.33
C LYS A 124 16.59 7.37 7.57
N LYS A 125 16.99 6.15 7.95
CA LYS A 125 18.10 5.43 7.30
C LYS A 125 17.80 5.08 5.85
N ILE A 126 16.56 4.72 5.53
CA ILE A 126 16.13 4.45 4.15
C ILE A 126 16.20 5.71 3.31
N VAL A 127 15.74 6.86 3.84
CA VAL A 127 15.85 8.15 3.15
C VAL A 127 17.32 8.53 2.91
N GLU A 128 18.18 8.42 3.94
CA GLU A 128 19.64 8.64 3.81
C GLU A 128 20.24 7.71 2.73
N LYS A 129 19.84 6.45 2.71
CA LYS A 129 20.30 5.49 1.68
C LYS A 129 19.81 5.84 0.28
N LEU A 130 18.56 6.28 0.14
CA LEU A 130 18.01 6.74 -1.15
C LEU A 130 18.75 7.99 -1.66
N GLU A 131 19.15 8.89 -0.79
CA GLU A 131 19.97 10.06 -1.12
C GLU A 131 21.37 9.63 -1.58
N GLU A 132 22.02 8.73 -0.81
CA GLU A 132 23.36 8.19 -1.13
C GLU A 132 23.41 7.56 -2.53
N ILE A 133 22.42 6.73 -2.88
CA ILE A 133 22.34 6.07 -4.19
C ILE A 133 21.76 6.95 -5.31
N GLY A 134 21.42 8.21 -4.97
CA GLY A 134 20.86 9.18 -5.91
C GLY A 134 19.44 8.85 -6.38
N ALA A 135 18.68 8.03 -5.63
CA ALA A 135 17.29 7.70 -5.95
C ALA A 135 16.31 8.71 -5.36
N LEU A 136 16.67 9.44 -4.31
CA LEU A 136 15.86 10.54 -3.78
C LEU A 136 15.94 11.76 -4.71
N VAL A 137 14.82 12.21 -5.24
CA VAL A 137 14.73 13.35 -6.14
C VAL A 137 14.59 14.64 -5.35
N ARG A 138 13.62 14.69 -4.44
CA ARG A 138 13.33 15.84 -3.56
C ARG A 138 12.47 15.41 -2.38
N THR A 139 12.40 16.27 -1.38
CA THR A 139 11.50 16.13 -0.23
C THR A 139 10.65 17.41 -0.15
N GLU A 140 9.33 17.24 0.00
CA GLU A 140 8.37 18.32 0.15
C GLU A 140 7.76 18.30 1.55
N ASP A 141 7.44 19.49 2.08
CA ASP A 141 6.64 19.59 3.28
C ASP A 141 5.19 19.20 2.96
N TYR A 142 4.69 18.19 3.64
CA TYR A 142 3.36 17.66 3.41
C TYR A 142 2.66 17.36 4.74
N THR A 143 1.41 17.81 4.84
CA THR A 143 0.56 17.56 6.00
C THR A 143 -0.58 16.65 5.60
N HIS A 144 -0.77 15.55 6.32
CA HIS A 144 -1.86 14.61 6.13
C HIS A 144 -2.37 14.07 7.46
N ASN A 145 -3.56 13.52 7.45
CA ASN A 145 -4.15 12.90 8.61
C ASN A 145 -3.53 11.52 8.83
N VAL A 146 -3.08 11.26 10.06
CA VAL A 146 -2.57 9.95 10.49
C VAL A 146 -3.56 9.33 11.45
N ALA A 147 -4.04 8.13 11.14
CA ALA A 147 -4.93 7.39 12.01
C ALA A 147 -4.21 6.98 13.29
N LYS A 148 -4.84 7.28 14.45
CA LYS A 148 -4.31 6.92 15.76
C LYS A 148 -5.31 6.09 16.55
N CYS A 149 -4.82 5.14 17.31
CA CYS A 149 -5.63 4.36 18.23
C CYS A 149 -6.27 5.28 19.29
N GLU A 150 -7.58 5.19 19.43
CA GLU A 150 -8.31 6.00 20.39
C GLU A 150 -7.85 5.77 21.83
N ARG A 151 -7.49 4.53 22.17
CA ARG A 151 -7.08 4.11 23.52
C ARG A 151 -5.63 4.49 23.86
N CYS A 152 -4.66 4.04 23.02
CA CYS A 152 -3.24 4.20 23.32
C CYS A 152 -2.55 5.34 22.54
N LYS A 153 -3.27 6.00 21.63
CA LYS A 153 -2.78 7.10 20.78
C LYS A 153 -1.64 6.72 19.82
N ASN A 154 -1.27 5.45 19.74
CA ASN A 154 -0.28 4.98 18.77
C ASN A 154 -0.84 5.07 17.35
N THR A 155 0.04 5.27 16.37
CA THR A 155 -0.30 5.20 14.95
C THR A 155 -0.82 3.81 14.59
N ILE A 156 -1.89 3.78 13.80
CA ILE A 156 -2.46 2.53 13.30
C ILE A 156 -1.70 2.13 12.03
N GLU A 157 -1.13 0.93 12.07
CA GLU A 157 -0.46 0.32 10.92
C GLU A 157 -1.33 -0.82 10.38
N PRO A 158 -1.71 -0.80 9.09
CA PRO A 158 -2.41 -1.92 8.47
C PRO A 158 -1.54 -3.17 8.46
N LYS A 159 -2.14 -4.31 8.81
CA LYS A 159 -1.50 -5.64 8.71
C LYS A 159 -2.52 -6.64 8.21
N ILE A 160 -2.12 -7.47 7.26
CA ILE A 160 -2.93 -8.58 6.78
C ILE A 160 -2.88 -9.69 7.83
N SER A 161 -4.03 -10.21 8.22
CA SER A 161 -4.12 -11.35 9.13
C SER A 161 -5.31 -12.24 8.77
N GLU A 162 -5.19 -13.53 9.03
CA GLU A 162 -6.30 -14.47 8.90
C GLU A 162 -7.31 -14.24 10.02
N GLN A 163 -8.58 -14.12 9.66
CA GLN A 163 -9.69 -13.90 10.59
C GLN A 163 -10.80 -14.90 10.29
N TRP A 164 -11.45 -15.39 11.35
CA TRP A 164 -12.63 -16.21 11.24
C TRP A 164 -13.86 -15.36 10.94
N PHE A 165 -14.56 -15.71 9.86
CA PHE A 165 -15.84 -15.10 9.52
C PHE A 165 -16.91 -16.18 9.39
N VAL A 166 -18.09 -15.90 9.92
CA VAL A 166 -19.26 -16.76 9.72
C VAL A 166 -20.03 -16.27 8.49
N ASN A 167 -20.26 -17.16 7.53
CA ASN A 167 -21.12 -16.83 6.39
C ASN A 167 -22.58 -16.76 6.85
N MET A 168 -23.04 -15.56 7.13
CA MET A 168 -24.39 -15.29 7.66
C MET A 168 -25.49 -15.24 6.59
N LYS A 169 -25.16 -15.31 5.30
CA LYS A 169 -26.10 -15.03 4.21
C LYS A 169 -27.39 -15.85 4.29
N GLU A 170 -27.29 -17.18 4.46
CA GLU A 170 -28.45 -18.04 4.56
C GLU A 170 -29.19 -17.89 5.90
N MET A 171 -28.43 -17.81 7.00
CA MET A 171 -29.02 -17.64 8.34
C MET A 171 -29.75 -16.31 8.46
N ALA A 172 -29.16 -15.21 7.97
CA ALA A 172 -29.80 -13.91 7.95
C ALA A 172 -31.07 -13.89 7.08
N LYS A 173 -31.04 -14.57 5.92
CA LYS A 173 -32.24 -14.70 5.08
C LYS A 173 -33.36 -15.41 5.81
N ARG A 174 -33.09 -16.59 6.42
CA ARG A 174 -34.07 -17.37 7.17
C ARG A 174 -34.65 -16.56 8.34
N ALA A 175 -33.81 -15.86 9.09
CA ALA A 175 -34.25 -15.01 10.18
C ALA A 175 -35.16 -13.86 9.70
N ALA A 176 -34.79 -13.20 8.60
CA ALA A 176 -35.58 -12.13 8.01
C ALA A 176 -36.94 -12.67 7.46
N ASP A 177 -36.92 -13.83 6.85
CA ASP A 177 -38.14 -14.45 6.30
C ASP A 177 -39.09 -14.86 7.44
N SER A 178 -38.59 -15.38 8.57
CA SER A 178 -39.40 -15.69 9.78
C SER A 178 -40.15 -14.45 10.28
N VAL A 179 -39.51 -13.28 10.26
CA VAL A 179 -40.17 -12.02 10.64
C VAL A 179 -41.19 -11.59 9.59
N ARG A 180 -40.83 -11.65 8.31
CA ARG A 180 -41.74 -11.26 7.20
C ARG A 180 -42.98 -12.14 7.12
N ASN A 181 -42.83 -13.41 7.42
CA ASN A 181 -43.92 -14.41 7.43
C ASN A 181 -44.74 -14.36 8.72
N GLY A 182 -44.37 -13.56 9.70
CA GLY A 182 -45.08 -13.41 10.97
C GLY A 182 -44.85 -14.54 11.98
N GLU A 183 -43.89 -15.47 11.72
CA GLU A 183 -43.47 -16.52 12.65
C GLU A 183 -42.78 -15.93 13.89
N THR A 184 -41.98 -14.86 13.67
CA THR A 184 -41.34 -14.06 14.72
C THR A 184 -41.86 -12.64 14.67
N ARG A 185 -42.19 -12.07 15.84
CA ARG A 185 -42.70 -10.68 15.97
C ARG A 185 -41.86 -9.90 16.93
N PHE A 186 -41.54 -8.67 16.58
CA PHE A 186 -40.97 -7.70 17.52
C PHE A 186 -42.06 -7.04 18.39
N VAL A 187 -41.75 -6.84 19.66
CA VAL A 187 -42.62 -6.10 20.60
C VAL A 187 -41.77 -5.01 21.25
N PRO A 188 -42.11 -3.76 21.05
CA PRO A 188 -43.21 -3.20 20.23
C PRO A 188 -42.94 -3.33 18.70
N GLN A 189 -44.01 -3.29 17.92
CA GLN A 189 -43.96 -3.48 16.42
C GLN A 189 -43.22 -2.38 15.64
N ARG A 190 -42.71 -1.38 16.31
CA ARG A 190 -41.99 -0.27 15.67
C ARG A 190 -40.53 -0.59 15.23
N TYR A 191 -40.08 -1.78 15.46
CA TYR A 191 -38.77 -2.26 15.07
C TYR A 191 -38.86 -3.19 13.83
#